data_8a6e84cd93bfa940d9d443488e46170b
#
_entry.id   8a6e84cd93bfa940d9d443488e46170b
#
_cell.length_a   1.000
_cell.length_b   1.000
_cell.length_c   1.000
_cell.angle_alpha   90.00
_cell.angle_beta   90.00
_cell.angle_gamma   90.00
#
_symmetry.space_group_name_H-M   'P 1'
#
loop_
_entity.id
_entity.type
_entity.pdbx_description
1 polymer ?
#
loop_
_entity_poly.entity_id
_entity_poly.type
_entity_poly.pdbx_seq_one_letter_code
_entity_poly.pdbx_strand_id
1 'polypeptide(L)'
;MLRKIIEFIYRVFELKEYNTTIKTEFLAAITNYFTFLYLITLVPEIIMDIFPEVIDKEGKFINDVIVYNGISAGQMLISLTIAALIASGIASIAVGIITNTPLIQGPSLTIATFISYTVCKNFGYSYSQALFIVFISGVVFFLLSMTGLEKRLHDIIPDNIKYAVTGGIGM
;
A
#
# COMPACT_ATOMS: atom_id res chain seq x y z
N MET A 1 3.25 -22.05 29.47
CA MET A 1 3.79 -21.43 28.24
C MET A 1 2.91 -20.31 27.73
N LEU A 2 1.61 -20.54 27.49
CA LEU A 2 0.63 -19.52 27.05
C LEU A 2 0.58 -18.28 27.94
N ARG A 3 0.60 -18.43 29.27
CA ARG A 3 0.53 -17.29 30.20
C ARG A 3 1.72 -16.34 30.07
N LYS A 4 2.93 -16.88 29.84
CA LYS A 4 4.13 -16.07 29.59
C LYS A 4 4.08 -15.31 28.27
N ILE A 5 3.49 -15.93 27.23
CA ILE A 5 3.30 -15.29 25.92
C ILE A 5 2.28 -14.14 26.04
N ILE A 6 1.19 -14.37 26.76
CA ILE A 6 0.17 -13.35 27.01
C ILE A 6 0.78 -12.17 27.79
N GLU A 7 1.52 -12.43 28.86
CA GLU A 7 2.19 -11.40 29.65
C GLU A 7 3.24 -10.63 28.81
N PHE A 8 3.95 -11.33 27.94
CA PHE A 8 4.89 -10.71 27.00
C PHE A 8 4.18 -9.75 26.04
N ILE A 9 3.05 -10.19 25.42
CA ILE A 9 2.23 -9.36 24.52
C ILE A 9 1.71 -8.12 25.26
N TYR A 10 1.16 -8.29 26.47
CA TYR A 10 0.66 -7.17 27.27
C TYR A 10 1.73 -6.15 27.61
N ARG A 11 3.00 -6.59 27.77
CA ARG A 11 4.12 -5.71 28.09
C ARG A 11 4.66 -4.99 26.84
N VAL A 12 4.83 -5.72 25.73
CA VAL A 12 5.43 -5.17 24.49
C VAL A 12 4.50 -4.15 23.84
N PHE A 13 3.19 -4.42 23.84
CA PHE A 13 2.19 -3.55 23.22
C PHE A 13 1.47 -2.63 24.22
N GLU A 14 1.91 -2.56 25.45
CA GLU A 14 1.39 -1.65 26.48
C GLU A 14 -0.14 -1.63 26.60
N LEU A 15 -0.80 -2.79 26.38
CA LEU A 15 -2.26 -2.93 26.29
C LEU A 15 -3.01 -2.38 27.49
N LYS A 16 -2.38 -2.37 28.68
CA LYS A 16 -2.97 -1.82 29.90
C LYS A 16 -3.01 -0.29 29.88
N GLU A 17 -2.02 0.34 29.31
CA GLU A 17 -1.91 1.80 29.20
C GLU A 17 -2.93 2.36 28.22
N TYR A 18 -3.15 1.64 27.12
CA TYR A 18 -4.16 1.97 26.11
C TYR A 18 -5.58 1.48 26.46
N ASN A 19 -5.81 0.92 27.67
CA ASN A 19 -7.10 0.39 28.12
C ASN A 19 -7.78 -0.59 27.10
N THR A 20 -6.95 -1.40 26.43
CA THR A 20 -7.41 -2.35 25.41
C THR A 20 -7.16 -3.80 25.81
N THR A 21 -7.71 -4.75 25.06
CA THR A 21 -7.53 -6.18 25.28
C THR A 21 -7.04 -6.86 24.01
N ILE A 22 -6.34 -8.00 24.14
CA ILE A 22 -5.89 -8.82 23.00
C ILE A 22 -7.06 -9.13 22.05
N LYS A 23 -8.26 -9.38 22.58
CA LYS A 23 -9.44 -9.66 21.75
C LYS A 23 -9.85 -8.45 20.92
N THR A 24 -9.82 -7.26 21.48
CA THR A 24 -10.15 -6.02 20.80
C THR A 24 -9.14 -5.73 19.70
N GLU A 25 -7.84 -5.86 19.99
CA GLU A 25 -6.76 -5.66 19.03
C GLU A 25 -6.82 -6.68 17.87
N PHE A 26 -7.11 -7.94 18.19
CA PHE A 26 -7.28 -8.97 17.18
C PHE A 26 -8.48 -8.70 16.26
N LEU A 27 -9.60 -8.24 16.82
CA LEU A 27 -10.78 -7.88 16.03
C LEU A 27 -10.50 -6.65 15.14
N ALA A 28 -9.79 -5.64 15.67
CA ALA A 28 -9.35 -4.48 14.92
C ALA A 28 -8.41 -4.87 13.76
N ALA A 29 -7.46 -5.78 14.02
CA ALA A 29 -6.56 -6.29 12.99
C ALA A 29 -7.30 -7.03 11.87
N ILE A 30 -8.28 -7.87 12.20
CA ILE A 30 -9.12 -8.56 11.22
C ILE A 30 -9.92 -7.54 10.39
N THR A 31 -10.54 -6.56 11.02
CA THR A 31 -11.31 -5.53 10.32
C THR A 31 -10.43 -4.75 9.34
N ASN A 32 -9.26 -4.33 9.80
CA ASN A 32 -8.28 -3.64 8.95
C ASN A 32 -7.80 -4.53 7.79
N TYR A 33 -7.56 -5.83 8.04
CA TYR A 33 -7.18 -6.78 7.00
C TYR A 33 -8.23 -6.89 5.90
N PHE A 34 -9.50 -7.06 6.25
CA PHE A 34 -10.57 -7.13 5.26
C PHE A 34 -10.75 -5.83 4.48
N THR A 35 -10.65 -4.69 5.14
CA THR A 35 -10.70 -3.39 4.49
C THR A 35 -9.56 -3.21 3.48
N PHE A 36 -8.40 -3.79 3.79
CA PHE A 36 -7.20 -3.64 2.98
C PHE A 36 -7.06 -4.70 1.87
N LEU A 37 -7.76 -5.83 2.01
CA LEU A 37 -7.65 -6.97 1.09
C LEU A 37 -7.94 -6.58 -0.36
N TYR A 38 -8.92 -5.71 -0.59
CA TYR A 38 -9.26 -5.27 -1.95
C TYR A 38 -8.14 -4.45 -2.61
N LEU A 39 -7.38 -3.67 -1.84
CA LEU A 39 -6.26 -2.87 -2.38
C LEU A 39 -5.12 -3.76 -2.89
N ILE A 40 -4.87 -4.89 -2.24
CA ILE A 40 -3.83 -5.84 -2.63
C ILE A 40 -4.14 -6.45 -4.00
N THR A 41 -5.40 -6.62 -4.35
CA THR A 41 -5.82 -7.11 -5.67
C THR A 41 -5.95 -6.00 -6.69
N LEU A 42 -6.57 -4.89 -6.32
CA LEU A 42 -6.88 -3.80 -7.22
C LEU A 42 -5.63 -3.05 -7.71
N VAL A 43 -4.64 -2.84 -6.87
CA VAL A 43 -3.43 -2.10 -7.25
C VAL A 43 -2.61 -2.84 -8.32
N PRO A 44 -2.32 -4.14 -8.22
CA PRO A 44 -1.72 -4.90 -9.32
C PRO A 44 -2.52 -4.84 -10.63
N GLU A 45 -3.85 -4.91 -10.58
CA GLU A 45 -4.71 -4.80 -11.76
C GLU A 45 -4.56 -3.43 -12.44
N ILE A 46 -4.55 -2.33 -11.68
CA ILE A 46 -4.32 -0.98 -12.22
C ILE A 46 -2.92 -0.85 -12.85
N ILE A 47 -1.92 -1.51 -12.29
CA ILE A 47 -0.59 -1.52 -12.89
C ILE A 47 -0.59 -2.32 -14.19
N MET A 48 -1.37 -3.40 -14.27
CA MET A 48 -1.51 -4.18 -15.51
C MET A 48 -2.16 -3.39 -16.64
N ASP A 49 -2.95 -2.37 -16.35
CA ASP A 49 -3.52 -1.45 -17.35
C ASP A 49 -2.46 -0.67 -18.16
N ILE A 50 -1.20 -0.65 -17.73
CA ILE A 50 -0.08 -0.09 -18.50
C ILE A 50 0.09 -0.86 -19.83
N PHE A 51 -0.28 -2.13 -19.85
CA PHE A 51 -0.13 -3.04 -20.98
C PHE A 51 -1.47 -3.23 -21.71
N PRO A 52 -1.77 -2.47 -22.78
CA PRO A 52 -3.07 -2.51 -23.46
C PRO A 52 -3.38 -3.86 -24.11
N GLU A 53 -2.37 -4.69 -24.36
CA GLU A 53 -2.50 -6.01 -24.98
C GLU A 53 -3.12 -7.07 -24.05
N VAL A 54 -3.25 -6.73 -22.76
CA VAL A 54 -3.72 -7.65 -21.71
C VAL A 54 -5.25 -7.79 -21.69
N ILE A 55 -5.95 -6.87 -22.34
CA ILE A 55 -7.43 -6.84 -22.36
C ILE A 55 -7.90 -7.14 -23.79
N ASP A 56 -8.71 -8.19 -23.95
CA ASP A 56 -9.35 -8.51 -25.23
C ASP A 56 -10.44 -7.48 -25.62
N LYS A 57 -10.87 -7.50 -26.88
CA LYS A 57 -11.95 -6.64 -27.40
C LYS A 57 -13.26 -6.76 -26.61
N GLU A 58 -13.44 -7.87 -25.90
CA GLU A 58 -14.58 -8.14 -25.01
C GLU A 58 -14.36 -7.67 -23.56
N GLY A 59 -13.21 -7.01 -23.25
CA GLY A 59 -12.87 -6.56 -21.91
C GLY A 59 -12.39 -7.67 -20.97
N LYS A 60 -12.04 -8.85 -21.50
CA LYS A 60 -11.57 -9.99 -20.72
C LYS A 60 -10.03 -9.99 -20.61
N PHE A 61 -9.53 -10.28 -19.41
CA PHE A 61 -8.10 -10.39 -19.14
C PHE A 61 -7.49 -11.63 -19.81
N ILE A 62 -6.41 -11.44 -20.56
CA ILE A 62 -5.69 -12.49 -21.28
C ILE A 62 -4.41 -12.82 -20.54
N ASN A 63 -4.35 -14.01 -19.93
CA ASN A 63 -3.22 -14.44 -19.11
C ASN A 63 -1.92 -14.75 -19.87
N ASP A 64 -2.03 -15.19 -21.13
CA ASP A 64 -0.90 -15.77 -21.89
C ASP A 64 -0.12 -14.76 -22.74
N VAL A 65 -0.56 -13.49 -22.79
CA VAL A 65 0.13 -12.44 -23.52
C VAL A 65 1.44 -12.10 -22.82
N ILE A 66 2.53 -12.06 -23.57
CA ILE A 66 3.85 -11.64 -23.05
C ILE A 66 3.87 -10.12 -22.96
N VAL A 67 3.99 -9.58 -21.76
CA VAL A 67 3.91 -8.15 -21.48
C VAL A 67 5.24 -7.51 -21.16
N TYR A 68 6.15 -8.24 -20.51
CA TYR A 68 7.41 -7.67 -20.06
C TYR A 68 8.52 -8.74 -19.99
N ASN A 69 9.64 -8.53 -20.69
CA ASN A 69 10.83 -9.41 -20.65
C ASN A 69 10.54 -10.92 -20.75
N GLY A 70 9.58 -11.33 -21.56
CA GLY A 70 9.22 -12.73 -21.72
C GLY A 70 8.28 -13.28 -20.64
N ILE A 71 7.77 -12.42 -19.74
CA ILE A 71 6.83 -12.79 -18.67
C ILE A 71 5.41 -12.60 -19.20
N SER A 72 4.54 -13.60 -18.96
CA SER A 72 3.14 -13.50 -19.32
C SER A 72 2.36 -12.58 -18.38
N ALA A 73 1.24 -12.02 -18.86
CA ALA A 73 0.36 -11.14 -18.09
C ALA A 73 -0.10 -11.77 -16.77
N GLY A 74 -0.48 -13.05 -16.80
CA GLY A 74 -0.87 -13.77 -15.59
C GLY A 74 0.27 -13.92 -14.57
N GLN A 75 1.49 -14.23 -15.04
CA GLN A 75 2.67 -14.31 -14.18
C GLN A 75 3.04 -12.93 -13.60
N MET A 76 2.92 -11.87 -14.39
CA MET A 76 3.18 -10.50 -13.96
C MET A 76 2.20 -10.08 -12.87
N LEU A 77 0.90 -10.31 -13.05
CA LEU A 77 -0.13 -10.01 -12.06
C LEU A 77 0.12 -10.73 -10.73
N ILE A 78 0.40 -12.03 -10.78
CA ILE A 78 0.72 -12.82 -9.59
C ILE A 78 1.97 -12.28 -8.90
N SER A 79 3.01 -11.96 -9.65
CA SER A 79 4.27 -11.43 -9.10
C SER A 79 4.07 -10.08 -8.42
N LEU A 80 3.28 -9.18 -9.02
CA LEU A 80 2.92 -7.88 -8.43
C LEU A 80 2.11 -8.05 -7.14
N THR A 81 1.16 -8.98 -7.14
CA THR A 81 0.35 -9.28 -5.95
C THR A 81 1.20 -9.83 -4.82
N ILE A 82 2.09 -10.79 -5.10
CA ILE A 82 3.01 -11.34 -4.10
C ILE A 82 3.96 -10.27 -3.57
N ALA A 83 4.52 -9.44 -4.44
CA ALA A 83 5.38 -8.34 -4.04
C ALA A 83 4.64 -7.33 -3.13
N ALA A 84 3.39 -6.99 -3.46
CA ALA A 84 2.55 -6.12 -2.64
C ALA A 84 2.26 -6.74 -1.26
N LEU A 85 1.95 -8.03 -1.20
CA LEU A 85 1.72 -8.77 0.05
C LEU A 85 2.95 -8.77 0.95
N ILE A 86 4.12 -9.09 0.41
CA ILE A 86 5.38 -9.15 1.16
C ILE A 86 5.75 -7.76 1.67
N ALA A 87 5.72 -6.75 0.81
CA ALA A 87 6.06 -5.38 1.19
C ALA A 87 5.09 -4.83 2.26
N SER A 88 3.78 -5.05 2.08
CA SER A 88 2.76 -4.64 3.05
C SER A 88 2.90 -5.35 4.38
N GLY A 89 3.21 -6.65 4.36
CA GLY A 89 3.44 -7.44 5.58
C GLY A 89 4.63 -6.93 6.37
N ILE A 90 5.77 -6.71 5.72
CA ILE A 90 6.98 -6.19 6.36
C ILE A 90 6.73 -4.78 6.91
N ALA A 91 6.12 -3.89 6.12
CA ALA A 91 5.82 -2.52 6.53
C ALA A 91 4.84 -2.48 7.72
N SER A 92 3.78 -3.30 7.69
CA SER A 92 2.79 -3.38 8.79
C SER A 92 3.39 -3.89 10.08
N ILE A 93 4.25 -4.90 10.02
CA ILE A 93 4.97 -5.41 11.19
C ILE A 93 5.91 -4.33 11.76
N ALA A 94 6.66 -3.65 10.90
CA ALA A 94 7.57 -2.59 11.32
C ALA A 94 6.80 -1.44 11.99
N VAL A 95 5.72 -0.95 11.39
CA VAL A 95 4.88 0.10 11.97
C VAL A 95 4.25 -0.37 13.28
N GLY A 96 3.68 -1.56 13.33
CA GLY A 96 3.07 -2.11 14.55
C GLY A 96 4.03 -2.18 15.73
N ILE A 97 5.30 -2.56 15.50
CA ILE A 97 6.33 -2.63 16.55
C ILE A 97 6.80 -1.22 16.98
N ILE A 98 6.96 -0.30 16.03
CA ILE A 98 7.50 1.04 16.30
C ILE A 98 6.45 1.95 16.95
N THR A 99 5.20 1.88 16.50
CA THR A 99 4.14 2.83 16.90
C THR A 99 3.14 2.26 17.90
N ASN A 100 3.19 0.95 18.17
CA ASN A 100 2.20 0.23 19.00
C ASN A 100 0.76 0.43 18.52
N THR A 101 0.55 0.66 17.21
CA THR A 101 -0.77 0.86 16.62
C THR A 101 -1.14 -0.26 15.65
N PRO A 102 -2.38 -0.75 15.62
CA PRO A 102 -2.84 -1.80 14.73
C PRO A 102 -3.14 -1.27 13.31
N LEU A 103 -2.20 -0.55 12.70
CA LEU A 103 -2.35 0.02 11.38
C LEU A 103 -1.71 -0.86 10.32
N ILE A 104 -2.48 -1.22 9.30
CA ILE A 104 -1.98 -1.94 8.13
C ILE A 104 -1.38 -0.94 7.14
N GLN A 105 -0.19 -1.25 6.65
CA GLN A 105 0.49 -0.49 5.61
C GLN A 105 0.38 -1.23 4.27
N GLY A 106 0.23 -0.48 3.18
CA GLY A 106 0.19 -1.12 1.88
C GLY A 106 0.21 -0.18 0.69
N PRO A 107 0.04 -0.72 -0.53
CA PRO A 107 0.15 0.05 -1.74
C PRO A 107 -0.93 1.13 -1.82
N SER A 108 -0.54 2.31 -2.29
CA SER A 108 -1.47 3.44 -2.48
C SER A 108 -2.15 3.33 -3.84
N LEU A 109 -3.48 3.33 -3.82
CA LEU A 109 -4.30 3.38 -5.02
C LEU A 109 -4.02 4.63 -5.86
N THR A 110 -3.93 5.80 -5.22
CA THR A 110 -3.68 7.07 -5.88
C THR A 110 -2.32 7.10 -6.60
N ILE A 111 -1.28 6.56 -5.97
CA ILE A 111 0.05 6.47 -6.59
C ILE A 111 0.01 5.48 -7.76
N ALA A 112 -0.63 4.34 -7.60
CA ALA A 112 -0.75 3.34 -8.67
C ALA A 112 -1.48 3.91 -9.89
N THR A 113 -2.62 4.58 -9.70
CA THR A 113 -3.37 5.22 -10.79
C THR A 113 -2.58 6.34 -11.45
N PHE A 114 -1.89 7.18 -10.69
CA PHE A 114 -1.03 8.22 -11.24
C PHE A 114 0.09 7.65 -12.09
N ILE A 115 0.76 6.62 -11.62
CA ILE A 115 1.85 5.96 -12.37
C ILE A 115 1.31 5.31 -13.64
N SER A 116 0.23 4.54 -13.56
CA SER A 116 -0.31 3.84 -14.73
C SER A 116 -0.85 4.80 -15.79
N TYR A 117 -1.69 5.73 -15.41
CA TYR A 117 -2.38 6.59 -16.38
C TYR A 117 -1.58 7.83 -16.75
N THR A 118 -0.94 8.49 -15.80
CA THR A 118 -0.24 9.76 -16.09
C THR A 118 1.18 9.48 -16.55
N VAL A 119 1.96 8.71 -15.82
CA VAL A 119 3.38 8.52 -16.14
C VAL A 119 3.55 7.59 -17.34
N CYS A 120 2.90 6.43 -17.35
CA CYS A 120 3.07 5.46 -18.42
C CYS A 120 2.22 5.78 -19.65
N LYS A 121 0.90 5.99 -19.50
CA LYS A 121 0.03 6.19 -20.66
C LYS A 121 0.13 7.60 -21.26
N ASN A 122 0.12 8.66 -20.44
CA ASN A 122 0.13 10.03 -20.97
C ASN A 122 1.54 10.50 -21.34
N PHE A 123 2.53 10.25 -20.48
CA PHE A 123 3.91 10.69 -20.75
C PHE A 123 4.71 9.67 -21.56
N GLY A 124 4.22 8.43 -21.74
CA GLY A 124 4.84 7.41 -22.56
C GLY A 124 6.08 6.75 -21.93
N TYR A 125 6.27 6.86 -20.61
CA TYR A 125 7.35 6.18 -19.93
C TYR A 125 7.12 4.67 -19.88
N SER A 126 8.21 3.90 -20.03
CA SER A 126 8.15 2.45 -19.84
C SER A 126 7.93 2.07 -18.38
N TYR A 127 7.42 0.86 -18.15
CA TYR A 127 7.21 0.31 -16.81
C TYR A 127 8.47 0.38 -15.93
N SER A 128 9.65 0.04 -16.47
CA SER A 128 10.92 0.14 -15.73
C SER A 128 11.27 1.56 -15.31
N GLN A 129 11.04 2.53 -16.20
CA GLN A 129 11.28 3.94 -15.89
C GLN A 129 10.32 4.44 -14.82
N ALA A 130 9.05 4.01 -14.88
CA ALA A 130 8.06 4.34 -13.88
C ALA A 130 8.44 3.78 -12.50
N LEU A 131 8.89 2.53 -12.41
CA LEU A 131 9.38 1.95 -11.16
C LEU A 131 10.59 2.71 -10.60
N PHE A 132 11.49 3.15 -11.45
CA PHE A 132 12.64 3.94 -11.02
C PHE A 132 12.23 5.31 -10.46
N ILE A 133 11.24 5.97 -11.09
CA ILE A 133 10.66 7.22 -10.58
C ILE A 133 10.04 7.01 -9.19
N VAL A 134 9.27 5.94 -9.02
CA VAL A 134 8.66 5.59 -7.72
C VAL A 134 9.73 5.36 -6.66
N PHE A 135 10.80 4.64 -7.00
CA PHE A 135 11.90 4.37 -6.07
C PHE A 135 12.58 5.66 -5.62
N ILE A 136 12.96 6.54 -6.58
CA ILE A 136 13.57 7.83 -6.23
C ILE A 136 12.63 8.69 -5.39
N SER A 137 11.34 8.74 -5.76
CA SER A 137 10.34 9.47 -4.99
C SER A 137 10.24 8.97 -3.54
N GLY A 138 10.28 7.66 -3.35
CA GLY A 138 10.30 7.05 -2.01
C GLY A 138 11.54 7.42 -1.20
N VAL A 139 12.73 7.41 -1.82
CA VAL A 139 13.99 7.81 -1.17
C VAL A 139 13.95 9.29 -0.78
N VAL A 140 13.49 10.17 -1.69
CA VAL A 140 13.36 11.60 -1.40
C VAL A 140 12.37 11.84 -0.26
N PHE A 141 11.22 11.17 -0.30
CA PHE A 141 10.22 11.27 0.78
C PHE A 141 10.78 10.80 2.13
N PHE A 142 11.50 9.70 2.15
CA PHE A 142 12.16 9.20 3.35
C PHE A 142 13.17 10.21 3.93
N LEU A 143 14.01 10.81 3.09
CA LEU A 143 14.97 11.83 3.51
C LEU A 143 14.25 13.09 4.05
N LEU A 144 13.19 13.54 3.38
CA LEU A 144 12.37 14.66 3.84
C LEU A 144 11.71 14.39 5.20
N SER A 145 11.19 13.17 5.39
CA SER A 145 10.59 12.76 6.66
C SER A 145 11.59 12.81 7.81
N MET A 146 12.85 12.40 7.59
CA MET A 146 13.91 12.49 8.59
C MET A 146 14.23 13.93 9.00
N THR A 147 14.03 14.92 8.15
CA THR A 147 14.25 16.35 8.46
C THR A 147 13.12 16.99 9.25
N GLY A 148 12.01 16.28 9.45
CA GLY A 148 10.80 16.83 10.09
C GLY A 148 10.05 17.87 9.26
N LEU A 149 10.42 18.02 7.98
CA LEU A 149 9.77 18.95 7.06
C LEU A 149 8.32 18.53 6.78
N GLU A 150 8.04 17.24 6.83
CA GLU A 150 6.68 16.67 6.69
C GLU A 150 5.70 17.29 7.70
N LYS A 151 6.11 17.42 8.97
CA LYS A 151 5.28 18.06 10.00
C LYS A 151 4.97 19.52 9.66
N ARG A 152 5.96 20.28 9.19
CA ARG A 152 5.75 21.67 8.76
C ARG A 152 4.81 21.77 7.56
N LEU A 153 4.95 20.87 6.58
CA LEU A 153 4.05 20.82 5.42
C LEU A 153 2.63 20.50 5.84
N HIS A 154 2.45 19.56 6.77
CA HIS A 154 1.13 19.24 7.32
C HIS A 154 0.46 20.43 8.04
N ASP A 155 1.24 21.24 8.76
CA ASP A 155 0.75 22.39 9.49
C ASP A 155 0.38 23.58 8.57
N ILE A 156 0.98 23.65 7.37
CA ILE A 156 0.67 24.68 6.36
C ILE A 156 -0.65 24.41 5.66
N ILE A 157 -1.08 23.14 5.55
CA ILE A 157 -2.31 22.78 4.87
C ILE A 157 -3.52 23.13 5.74
N PRO A 158 -4.43 24.04 5.27
CA PRO A 158 -5.64 24.38 6.02
C PRO A 158 -6.53 23.16 6.28
N ASP A 159 -7.17 23.12 7.44
CA ASP A 159 -8.01 21.98 7.84
C ASP A 159 -9.16 21.71 6.86
N ASN A 160 -9.71 22.73 6.24
CA ASN A 160 -10.75 22.59 5.23
C ASN A 160 -10.30 21.72 4.04
N ILE A 161 -9.04 21.83 3.63
CA ILE A 161 -8.46 21.00 2.55
C ILE A 161 -8.28 19.57 3.04
N LYS A 162 -7.84 19.35 4.28
CA LYS A 162 -7.70 18.04 4.88
C LYS A 162 -9.05 17.30 4.91
N TYR A 163 -10.11 17.96 5.34
CA TYR A 163 -11.47 17.40 5.35
C TYR A 163 -12.00 17.13 3.94
N ALA A 164 -11.75 18.02 2.98
CA ALA A 164 -12.17 17.81 1.59
C ALA A 164 -11.47 16.60 0.94
N VAL A 165 -10.17 16.43 1.17
CA VAL A 165 -9.41 15.26 0.68
C VAL A 165 -9.93 13.99 1.32
N THR A 166 -10.17 13.97 2.63
CA THR A 166 -10.69 12.80 3.34
C THR A 166 -12.08 12.40 2.83
N GLY A 167 -12.96 13.38 2.61
CA GLY A 167 -14.28 13.17 2.02
C GLY A 167 -14.20 12.66 0.57
N GLY A 168 -13.27 13.19 -0.23
CA GLY A 168 -13.08 12.75 -1.62
C GLY A 168 -12.52 11.35 -1.78
N ILE A 169 -11.71 10.88 -0.83
CA ILE A 169 -11.22 9.48 -0.82
C ILE A 169 -12.32 8.50 -0.39
N GLY A 170 -13.27 8.95 0.43
CA GLY A 170 -14.38 8.11 0.94
C GLY A 170 -15.57 7.97 0.00
N MET A 171 -15.62 8.69 -1.12
CA MET A 171 -16.65 8.60 -2.17
C MET A 171 -16.23 7.69 -3.33
#